data_4add80e70b22463ebb29655f23a1a146
#
_entry.id   4add80e70b22463ebb29655f23a1a146
#
_cell.length_a   1.000
_cell.length_b   1.000
_cell.length_c   1.000
_cell.angle_alpha   90.00
_cell.angle_beta   90.00
_cell.angle_gamma   90.00
#
_symmetry.space_group_name_H-M   'P 1'
#
loop_
_entity.id
_entity.type
_entity.pdbx_description
1 polymer ?
#
loop_
_entity_poly.entity_id
_entity_poly.type
_entity_poly.pdbx_seq_one_letter_code
_entity_poly.pdbx_strand_id
1 'polypeptide(L)'
;MQRFNFPVVIIDEDYRSENTSGLGIRALADAIVKEGFEVVGVTSYGDLSQFAQQQSRASAFILSIDDEEFTPGPELDPAVLNLRNFITEIRFRNADIPTYLYGETRTSQHTPNDILRELHGSIHTVEDTPEFVARHIIREAKSYLDGLAPPFFSALMDYAQDGSYSWHCPGHSGGVAFLKSPIGRMFHQFFGENMLRADVCNAVEELGQLLDHTGPVAASEKNAARIFNADHCFFVTNGTSTSNKMVWHHTVAPGDVVVVDQNCHKSILHAIIMTGSIPAFLKPTRNHFGIIGPIPK
;
A
#
# COMPACT_ATOMS: atom_id res chain seq x y z
N MET A 1 -1.65 19.61 5.24
CA MET A 1 -2.02 18.17 5.19
C MET A 1 -1.57 17.52 6.49
N GLN A 2 -2.46 17.02 7.33
CA GLN A 2 -2.05 16.03 8.33
C GLN A 2 -1.70 14.75 7.54
N ARG A 3 -0.46 14.65 7.09
CA ARG A 3 0.04 13.38 6.54
C ARG A 3 -0.01 12.37 7.68
N PHE A 4 -0.51 11.20 7.42
CA PHE A 4 -0.40 10.08 8.35
C PHE A 4 1.09 9.83 8.58
N ASN A 5 1.58 10.21 9.77
CA ASN A 5 2.97 9.98 10.14
C ASN A 5 3.10 8.53 10.59
N PHE A 6 3.59 7.70 9.70
CA PHE A 6 4.03 6.37 10.07
C PHE A 6 5.44 6.48 10.65
N PRO A 7 5.77 5.79 11.74
CA PRO A 7 7.06 5.91 12.39
C PRO A 7 8.20 5.35 11.54
N VAL A 8 9.40 5.88 11.75
CA VAL A 8 10.65 5.20 11.41
C VAL A 8 10.97 4.20 12.50
N VAL A 9 11.19 2.96 12.13
CA VAL A 9 11.50 1.87 13.08
C VAL A 9 13.01 1.64 13.09
N ILE A 10 13.60 1.75 14.28
CA ILE A 10 15.02 1.49 14.51
C ILE A 10 15.16 0.19 15.29
N ILE A 11 15.95 -0.74 14.80
CA ILE A 11 16.28 -1.98 15.49
C ILE A 11 17.76 -1.96 15.81
N ASP A 12 18.06 -1.84 17.09
CA ASP A 12 19.40 -1.71 17.61
C ASP A 12 19.42 -2.20 19.06
N GLU A 13 20.26 -3.18 19.36
CA GLU A 13 20.34 -3.77 20.71
C GLU A 13 20.79 -2.76 21.75
N ASP A 14 21.61 -1.79 21.33
CA ASP A 14 22.11 -0.71 22.16
C ASP A 14 21.19 0.52 22.24
N TYR A 15 20.04 0.51 21.57
CA TYR A 15 19.15 1.67 21.52
C TYR A 15 18.82 2.27 22.89
N ARG A 16 18.77 1.44 23.95
CA ARG A 16 18.54 1.87 25.34
C ARG A 16 19.80 1.96 26.19
N SER A 17 20.96 1.61 25.63
CA SER A 17 22.24 1.61 26.35
C SER A 17 22.81 3.03 26.45
N GLU A 18 23.60 3.29 27.50
CA GLU A 18 24.31 4.57 27.69
C GLU A 18 25.73 4.56 27.10
N ASN A 19 26.08 3.53 26.33
CA ASN A 19 27.35 3.44 25.61
C ASN A 19 27.39 4.36 24.37
N THR A 20 28.54 4.44 23.71
CA THR A 20 28.75 5.30 22.55
C THR A 20 27.83 4.94 21.40
N SER A 21 27.59 3.64 21.16
CA SER A 21 26.69 3.15 20.11
C SER A 21 25.25 3.61 20.37
N GLY A 22 24.73 3.38 21.58
CA GLY A 22 23.40 3.81 21.97
C GLY A 22 23.20 5.33 21.95
N LEU A 23 24.23 6.11 22.28
CA LEU A 23 24.18 7.58 22.13
C LEU A 23 24.10 7.99 20.66
N GLY A 24 24.88 7.35 19.78
CA GLY A 24 24.89 7.64 18.34
C GLY A 24 23.52 7.37 17.69
N ILE A 25 22.94 6.20 17.94
CA ILE A 25 21.65 5.86 17.35
C ILE A 25 20.50 6.73 17.89
N ARG A 26 20.55 7.13 19.17
CA ARG A 26 19.57 8.07 19.73
C ARG A 26 19.73 9.48 19.17
N ALA A 27 20.95 9.93 18.88
CA ALA A 27 21.17 11.21 18.22
C ALA A 27 20.51 11.22 16.81
N LEU A 28 20.60 10.12 16.07
CA LEU A 28 19.90 9.95 14.81
C LEU A 28 18.36 9.93 14.99
N ALA A 29 17.87 9.21 16.00
CA ALA A 29 16.45 9.18 16.34
C ALA A 29 15.91 10.59 16.65
N ASP A 30 16.64 11.35 17.48
CA ASP A 30 16.28 12.74 17.82
C ASP A 30 16.29 13.67 16.59
N ALA A 31 17.23 13.46 15.66
CA ALA A 31 17.26 14.20 14.39
C ALA A 31 16.04 13.87 13.51
N ILE A 32 15.63 12.61 13.45
CA ILE A 32 14.42 12.18 12.73
C ILE A 32 13.16 12.80 13.35
N VAL A 33 13.07 12.82 14.69
CA VAL A 33 11.95 13.45 15.41
C VAL A 33 11.89 14.96 15.12
N LYS A 34 13.02 15.65 15.05
CA LYS A 34 13.08 17.08 14.68
C LYS A 34 12.57 17.35 13.26
N GLU A 35 12.74 16.39 12.34
CA GLU A 35 12.18 16.47 10.97
C GLU A 35 10.68 16.11 10.92
N GLY A 36 10.03 15.82 12.06
CA GLY A 36 8.59 15.64 12.20
C GLY A 36 8.08 14.21 12.02
N PHE A 37 8.95 13.20 12.13
CA PHE A 37 8.56 11.79 12.14
C PHE A 37 8.68 11.20 13.54
N GLU A 38 7.76 10.30 13.87
CA GLU A 38 7.85 9.49 15.08
C GLU A 38 8.89 8.39 14.89
N VAL A 39 9.61 8.06 15.96
CA VAL A 39 10.59 6.98 15.97
C VAL A 39 10.17 5.90 16.97
N VAL A 40 10.23 4.65 16.56
CA VAL A 40 10.02 3.48 17.40
C VAL A 40 11.32 2.70 17.48
N GLY A 41 11.95 2.70 18.68
CA GLY A 41 13.18 1.94 18.95
C GLY A 41 12.85 0.54 19.49
N VAL A 42 13.46 -0.48 18.89
CA VAL A 42 13.35 -1.89 19.27
C VAL A 42 14.75 -2.42 19.56
N THR A 43 14.90 -3.14 20.66
CA THR A 43 16.21 -3.63 21.15
C THR A 43 16.52 -5.08 20.77
N SER A 44 15.66 -5.76 20.01
CA SER A 44 15.90 -7.17 19.66
C SER A 44 15.20 -7.55 18.35
N TYR A 45 15.88 -8.34 17.53
CA TYR A 45 15.29 -9.03 16.38
C TYR A 45 14.39 -10.21 16.76
N GLY A 46 14.44 -10.66 18.03
CA GLY A 46 13.78 -11.89 18.49
C GLY A 46 12.27 -11.79 18.70
N ASP A 47 11.70 -10.60 18.73
CA ASP A 47 10.26 -10.41 18.97
C ASP A 47 9.50 -10.09 17.66
N LEU A 48 9.61 -11.01 16.68
CA LEU A 48 8.94 -10.92 15.38
C LEU A 48 7.42 -10.77 15.48
N SER A 49 6.79 -11.20 16.60
CA SER A 49 5.34 -11.10 16.76
C SER A 49 4.87 -9.69 17.12
N GLN A 50 5.59 -8.97 17.97
CA GLN A 50 5.36 -7.53 18.21
C GLN A 50 5.72 -6.72 16.97
N PHE A 51 6.71 -7.17 16.24
CA PHE A 51 7.21 -6.55 15.05
C PHE A 51 6.20 -6.59 13.89
N ALA A 52 5.52 -7.71 13.69
CA ALA A 52 4.50 -7.86 12.65
C ALA A 52 3.34 -6.84 12.79
N GLN A 53 3.00 -6.43 14.01
CA GLN A 53 2.00 -5.37 14.25
C GLN A 53 2.54 -3.96 13.94
N GLN A 54 3.84 -3.72 14.12
CA GLN A 54 4.47 -2.43 13.84
C GLN A 54 4.87 -2.28 12.37
N GLN A 55 5.19 -3.36 11.67
CA GLN A 55 5.58 -3.37 10.26
C GLN A 55 4.54 -2.74 9.33
N SER A 56 3.24 -2.95 9.59
CA SER A 56 2.17 -2.40 8.77
C SER A 56 2.05 -0.86 8.85
N ARG A 57 2.81 -0.24 9.76
CA ARG A 57 2.78 1.21 10.03
C ARG A 57 4.13 1.90 9.88
N ALA A 58 5.18 1.20 9.49
CA ALA A 58 6.50 1.80 9.32
C ALA A 58 6.60 2.59 8.02
N SER A 59 7.33 3.71 8.06
CA SER A 59 7.71 4.50 6.89
C SER A 59 9.12 4.22 6.40
N ALA A 60 10.00 3.73 7.28
CA ALA A 60 11.34 3.26 6.98
C ALA A 60 11.84 2.36 8.10
N PHE A 61 12.86 1.55 7.81
CA PHE A 61 13.58 0.74 8.78
C PHE A 61 15.06 1.13 8.83
N ILE A 62 15.61 1.17 10.04
CA ILE A 62 17.05 1.29 10.31
C ILE A 62 17.43 0.05 11.12
N LEU A 63 18.32 -0.75 10.57
CA LEU A 63 18.72 -2.04 11.11
C LEU A 63 20.19 -1.95 11.52
N SER A 64 20.53 -2.25 12.75
CA SER A 64 21.92 -2.33 13.19
C SER A 64 22.35 -3.79 13.38
N ILE A 65 23.63 -4.01 13.20
CA ILE A 65 24.29 -5.29 13.50
C ILE A 65 25.43 -4.99 14.43
N ASP A 66 25.56 -5.76 15.50
CA ASP A 66 26.65 -5.65 16.45
C ASP A 66 27.96 -6.19 15.85
N ASP A 67 28.99 -5.36 15.78
CA ASP A 67 30.29 -5.71 15.17
C ASP A 67 31.13 -6.67 16.02
N GLU A 68 30.82 -6.83 17.33
CA GLU A 68 31.58 -7.69 18.22
C GLU A 68 31.36 -9.20 17.95
N GLU A 69 30.31 -9.57 17.25
CA GLU A 69 29.96 -10.97 16.94
C GLU A 69 30.39 -11.44 15.54
N PHE A 70 31.02 -10.58 14.73
CA PHE A 70 31.44 -10.97 13.39
C PHE A 70 32.61 -11.98 13.42
N THR A 71 32.27 -13.26 13.44
CA THR A 71 33.26 -14.33 13.21
C THR A 71 33.50 -14.50 11.71
N PRO A 72 34.76 -14.67 11.26
CA PRO A 72 35.07 -14.82 9.85
C PRO A 72 34.54 -16.15 9.31
N GLY A 73 33.40 -16.10 8.65
CA GLY A 73 32.75 -17.22 8.00
C GLY A 73 31.33 -16.82 7.56
N PRO A 74 31.13 -16.27 6.37
CA PRO A 74 29.99 -15.41 6.06
C PRO A 74 28.62 -16.09 5.96
N GLU A 75 28.51 -17.40 6.00
CA GLU A 75 27.23 -18.08 5.79
C GLU A 75 26.52 -18.57 7.05
N LEU A 76 27.17 -18.53 8.21
CA LEU A 76 26.67 -19.13 9.46
C LEU A 76 26.63 -18.18 10.65
N ASP A 77 26.91 -16.89 10.46
CA ASP A 77 26.82 -15.90 11.53
C ASP A 77 25.35 -15.69 11.92
N PRO A 78 24.97 -15.91 13.20
CA PRO A 78 23.60 -15.74 13.67
C PRO A 78 23.04 -14.31 13.42
N ALA A 79 23.88 -13.29 13.55
CA ALA A 79 23.48 -11.91 13.34
C ALA A 79 23.12 -11.64 11.85
N VAL A 80 23.94 -12.15 10.94
CA VAL A 80 23.69 -12.08 9.49
C VAL A 80 22.43 -12.88 9.11
N LEU A 81 22.24 -14.05 9.73
CA LEU A 81 21.05 -14.87 9.47
C LEU A 81 19.77 -14.16 9.97
N ASN A 82 19.82 -13.55 11.15
CA ASN A 82 18.71 -12.78 11.70
C ASN A 82 18.38 -11.59 10.81
N LEU A 83 19.38 -10.83 10.35
CA LEU A 83 19.21 -9.73 9.44
C LEU A 83 18.58 -10.18 8.11
N ARG A 84 19.07 -11.28 7.53
CA ARG A 84 18.54 -11.86 6.28
C ARG A 84 17.07 -12.26 6.43
N ASN A 85 16.74 -12.98 7.49
CA ASN A 85 15.35 -13.39 7.78
C ASN A 85 14.44 -12.17 7.95
N PHE A 86 14.94 -11.16 8.63
CA PHE A 86 14.20 -9.94 8.88
C PHE A 86 13.95 -9.14 7.59
N ILE A 87 14.97 -8.95 6.76
CA ILE A 87 14.83 -8.28 5.46
C ILE A 87 13.86 -9.07 4.57
N THR A 88 13.98 -10.40 4.53
CA THR A 88 13.06 -11.26 3.77
C THR A 88 11.60 -11.05 4.22
N GLU A 89 11.35 -10.98 5.52
CA GLU A 89 10.01 -10.73 6.06
C GLU A 89 9.50 -9.33 5.71
N ILE A 90 10.35 -8.31 5.80
CA ILE A 90 10.00 -6.94 5.37
C ILE A 90 9.62 -6.94 3.89
N ARG A 91 10.46 -7.51 3.02
CA ARG A 91 10.25 -7.51 1.58
C ARG A 91 9.02 -8.29 1.14
N PHE A 92 8.71 -9.37 1.86
CA PHE A 92 7.50 -10.15 1.61
C PHE A 92 6.22 -9.31 1.82
N ARG A 93 6.23 -8.40 2.80
CA ARG A 93 5.06 -7.56 3.13
C ARG A 93 5.07 -6.20 2.44
N ASN A 94 6.24 -5.59 2.34
CA ASN A 94 6.45 -4.22 1.85
C ASN A 94 7.71 -4.15 1.00
N ALA A 95 7.61 -4.57 -0.25
CA ALA A 95 8.76 -4.70 -1.15
C ALA A 95 9.62 -3.43 -1.28
N ASP A 96 9.00 -2.26 -1.27
CA ASP A 96 9.66 -0.99 -1.60
C ASP A 96 9.91 -0.10 -0.37
N ILE A 97 9.67 -0.57 0.87
CA ILE A 97 9.88 0.24 2.06
C ILE A 97 11.37 0.57 2.25
N PRO A 98 11.75 1.85 2.47
CA PRO A 98 13.13 2.23 2.72
C PRO A 98 13.71 1.49 3.92
N THR A 99 14.83 0.81 3.70
CA THR A 99 15.50 -0.01 4.72
C THR A 99 16.99 0.27 4.64
N TYR A 100 17.59 0.64 5.78
CA TYR A 100 18.98 1.05 5.88
C TYR A 100 19.72 0.15 6.89
N LEU A 101 20.99 -0.10 6.60
CA LEU A 101 21.91 -0.71 7.55
C LEU A 101 22.61 0.40 8.32
N TYR A 102 22.64 0.31 9.65
CA TYR A 102 23.36 1.22 10.53
C TYR A 102 24.52 0.50 11.17
N GLY A 103 25.71 1.04 11.10
CA GLY A 103 26.90 0.44 11.68
C GLY A 103 28.20 1.15 11.29
N GLU A 104 29.32 0.58 11.66
CA GLU A 104 30.63 1.06 11.21
C GLU A 104 30.87 0.70 9.73
N THR A 105 31.84 1.35 9.10
CA THR A 105 32.25 1.04 7.71
C THR A 105 32.62 -0.45 7.54
N ARG A 106 33.16 -1.07 8.58
CA ARG A 106 33.49 -2.50 8.60
C ARG A 106 32.26 -3.38 8.47
N THR A 107 31.15 -3.00 9.12
CA THR A 107 29.88 -3.74 9.10
C THR A 107 29.36 -3.88 7.68
N SER A 108 29.35 -2.79 6.91
CA SER A 108 28.93 -2.85 5.51
C SER A 108 29.87 -3.65 4.62
N GLN A 109 31.19 -3.65 4.91
CA GLN A 109 32.17 -4.47 4.15
C GLN A 109 32.04 -5.97 4.41
N HIS A 110 31.59 -6.36 5.60
CA HIS A 110 31.39 -7.78 5.96
C HIS A 110 29.97 -8.29 5.68
N THR A 111 29.02 -7.40 5.44
CA THR A 111 27.66 -7.81 5.10
C THR A 111 27.61 -8.42 3.69
N PRO A 112 26.99 -9.61 3.51
CA PRO A 112 26.88 -10.25 2.22
C PRO A 112 26.20 -9.38 1.16
N ASN A 113 26.71 -9.46 -0.08
CA ASN A 113 26.22 -8.64 -1.20
C ASN A 113 24.75 -8.85 -1.56
N ASP A 114 24.21 -10.03 -1.30
CA ASP A 114 22.79 -10.34 -1.51
C ASP A 114 21.90 -9.53 -0.55
N ILE A 115 22.33 -9.37 0.71
CA ILE A 115 21.66 -8.54 1.70
C ILE A 115 21.78 -7.06 1.33
N LEU A 116 22.98 -6.59 0.99
CA LEU A 116 23.21 -5.18 0.65
C LEU A 116 22.35 -4.73 -0.54
N ARG A 117 22.06 -5.60 -1.49
CA ARG A 117 21.20 -5.31 -2.65
C ARG A 117 19.73 -5.09 -2.29
N GLU A 118 19.30 -5.63 -1.16
CA GLU A 118 17.93 -5.48 -0.65
C GLU A 118 17.76 -4.20 0.19
N LEU A 119 18.86 -3.50 0.49
CA LEU A 119 18.86 -2.27 1.29
C LEU A 119 18.88 -1.03 0.39
N HIS A 120 18.33 0.06 0.91
CA HIS A 120 18.37 1.37 0.25
C HIS A 120 19.69 2.10 0.49
N GLY A 121 20.45 1.68 1.47
CA GLY A 121 21.76 2.23 1.78
C GLY A 121 22.32 1.80 3.13
N SER A 122 23.57 2.21 3.39
CA SER A 122 24.23 2.05 4.69
C SER A 122 24.47 3.41 5.32
N ILE A 123 24.34 3.48 6.62
CA ILE A 123 24.56 4.67 7.46
C ILE A 123 25.79 4.39 8.33
N HIS A 124 26.81 5.22 8.19
CA HIS A 124 28.07 5.04 8.90
C HIS A 124 28.10 5.90 10.15
N THR A 125 28.21 5.24 11.32
CA THR A 125 28.09 5.85 12.64
C THR A 125 29.09 6.99 12.90
N VAL A 126 30.28 6.95 12.32
CA VAL A 126 31.36 7.92 12.56
C VAL A 126 31.48 8.95 11.44
N GLU A 127 31.11 8.60 10.22
CA GLU A 127 31.34 9.41 9.03
C GLU A 127 30.13 10.30 8.69
N ASP A 128 28.93 9.86 9.04
CA ASP A 128 27.69 10.52 8.69
C ASP A 128 27.15 11.37 9.86
N THR A 129 26.75 12.61 9.56
CA THR A 129 26.10 13.44 10.58
C THR A 129 24.62 13.07 10.73
N PRO A 130 24.10 12.93 11.97
CA PRO A 130 22.72 12.53 12.21
C PRO A 130 21.68 13.37 11.48
N GLU A 131 21.91 14.69 11.38
CA GLU A 131 20.96 15.61 10.72
C GLU A 131 20.93 15.42 9.19
N PHE A 132 22.08 15.12 8.57
CA PHE A 132 22.14 14.84 7.14
C PHE A 132 21.42 13.54 6.80
N VAL A 133 21.73 12.49 7.56
CA VAL A 133 21.12 11.17 7.40
C VAL A 133 19.62 11.22 7.65
N ALA A 134 19.17 11.88 8.72
CA ALA A 134 17.75 12.03 9.02
C ALA A 134 17.00 12.67 7.85
N ARG A 135 17.51 13.75 7.27
CA ARG A 135 16.87 14.39 6.10
C ARG A 135 16.80 13.47 4.89
N HIS A 136 17.84 12.67 4.65
CA HIS A 136 17.83 11.68 3.57
C HIS A 136 16.77 10.61 3.80
N ILE A 137 16.76 9.97 4.97
CA ILE A 137 15.76 8.94 5.33
C ILE A 137 14.36 9.49 5.21
N ILE A 138 14.10 10.69 5.75
CA ILE A 138 12.78 11.31 5.72
C ILE A 138 12.32 11.64 4.28
N ARG A 139 13.24 12.05 3.41
CA ARG A 139 12.91 12.27 2.00
C ARG A 139 12.46 10.96 1.34
N GLU A 140 13.20 9.88 1.52
CA GLU A 140 12.87 8.57 0.96
C GLU A 140 11.58 8.00 1.59
N ALA A 141 11.41 8.14 2.91
CA ALA A 141 10.18 7.75 3.61
C ALA A 141 8.95 8.50 3.07
N LYS A 142 9.07 9.82 2.82
CA LYS A 142 8.00 10.61 2.20
C LYS A 142 7.70 10.13 0.78
N SER A 143 8.73 9.89 -0.02
CA SER A 143 8.58 9.38 -1.39
C SER A 143 7.89 8.03 -1.41
N TYR A 144 8.27 7.12 -0.51
CA TYR A 144 7.63 5.82 -0.32
C TYR A 144 6.14 5.97 0.06
N LEU A 145 5.83 6.79 1.07
CA LEU A 145 4.46 7.01 1.52
C LEU A 145 3.58 7.67 0.45
N ASP A 146 4.14 8.63 -0.29
CA ASP A 146 3.45 9.26 -1.42
C ASP A 146 3.17 8.25 -2.54
N GLY A 147 4.08 7.29 -2.75
CA GLY A 147 3.92 6.20 -3.72
C GLY A 147 2.91 5.12 -3.34
N LEU A 148 2.58 4.98 -2.04
CA LEU A 148 1.57 4.02 -1.57
C LEU A 148 0.14 4.45 -1.85
N ALA A 149 -0.12 5.75 -1.92
CA ALA A 149 -1.46 6.27 -2.14
C ALA A 149 -1.88 6.06 -3.61
N PRO A 150 -3.02 5.40 -3.87
CA PRO A 150 -3.53 5.28 -5.24
C PRO A 150 -3.73 6.68 -5.85
N PRO A 151 -3.33 6.90 -7.11
CA PRO A 151 -3.35 8.24 -7.71
C PRO A 151 -4.70 8.96 -7.65
N PHE A 152 -5.80 8.24 -7.91
CA PHE A 152 -7.14 8.80 -7.80
C PHE A 152 -7.50 9.20 -6.36
N PHE A 153 -7.12 8.36 -5.38
CA PHE A 153 -7.39 8.66 -3.96
C PHE A 153 -6.60 9.88 -3.49
N SER A 154 -5.34 10.02 -3.92
CA SER A 154 -4.54 11.22 -3.62
C SER A 154 -5.17 12.47 -4.19
N ALA A 155 -5.58 12.44 -5.47
CA ALA A 155 -6.24 13.57 -6.11
C ALA A 155 -7.58 13.93 -5.42
N LEU A 156 -8.35 12.91 -5.02
CA LEU A 156 -9.61 13.12 -4.29
C LEU A 156 -9.39 13.76 -2.93
N MET A 157 -8.34 13.34 -2.20
CA MET A 157 -7.98 13.95 -0.92
C MET A 157 -7.55 15.41 -1.08
N ASP A 158 -6.71 15.68 -2.08
CA ASP A 158 -6.25 17.04 -2.37
C ASP A 158 -7.42 17.94 -2.75
N TYR A 159 -8.30 17.49 -3.62
CA TYR A 159 -9.54 18.18 -4.00
C TYR A 159 -10.43 18.47 -2.77
N ALA A 160 -10.67 17.47 -1.91
CA ALA A 160 -11.48 17.63 -0.71
C ALA A 160 -10.89 18.64 0.29
N GLN A 161 -9.56 18.80 0.30
CA GLN A 161 -8.86 19.72 1.23
C GLN A 161 -8.65 21.13 0.66
N ASP A 162 -8.63 21.28 -0.67
CA ASP A 162 -8.39 22.58 -1.32
C ASP A 162 -9.49 23.61 -1.02
N GLY A 163 -10.67 23.17 -0.59
CA GLY A 163 -11.76 24.06 -0.20
C GLY A 163 -12.40 24.83 -1.35
N SER A 164 -12.15 24.40 -2.58
CA SER A 164 -12.73 24.96 -3.80
C SER A 164 -14.25 24.94 -3.77
N TYR A 165 -14.88 25.95 -4.36
CA TYR A 165 -16.33 25.98 -4.50
C TYR A 165 -16.80 24.87 -5.47
N SER A 166 -17.68 24.01 -4.98
CA SER A 166 -18.28 22.95 -5.77
C SER A 166 -19.45 23.50 -6.62
N TRP A 167 -19.24 23.61 -7.92
CA TRP A 167 -20.27 23.98 -8.92
C TRP A 167 -20.88 22.77 -9.63
N HIS A 168 -20.66 21.58 -9.11
CA HIS A 168 -21.11 20.30 -9.65
C HIS A 168 -22.02 19.58 -8.65
N CYS A 169 -22.66 18.51 -9.07
CA CYS A 169 -23.36 17.59 -8.18
C CYS A 169 -22.36 16.86 -7.22
N PRO A 170 -22.80 16.47 -6.03
CA PRO A 170 -24.14 16.67 -5.44
C PRO A 170 -24.36 18.08 -4.87
N GLY A 171 -25.62 18.51 -4.81
CA GLY A 171 -26.00 19.87 -4.40
C GLY A 171 -25.80 20.21 -2.92
N HIS A 172 -25.28 19.30 -2.11
CA HIS A 172 -24.94 19.59 -0.71
C HIS A 172 -23.63 20.40 -0.57
N SER A 173 -22.88 20.59 -1.66
CA SER A 173 -21.69 21.44 -1.74
C SER A 173 -20.69 21.14 -0.60
N GLY A 174 -20.10 19.96 -0.60
CA GLY A 174 -19.16 19.53 0.45
C GLY A 174 -19.78 19.38 1.84
N GLY A 175 -21.09 19.19 1.91
CA GLY A 175 -21.83 19.02 3.17
C GLY A 175 -22.38 20.29 3.80
N VAL A 176 -22.08 21.48 3.26
CA VAL A 176 -22.54 22.77 3.82
C VAL A 176 -24.07 22.85 3.91
N ALA A 177 -24.79 22.27 2.96
CA ALA A 177 -26.25 22.22 2.97
C ALA A 177 -26.83 21.52 4.22
N PHE A 178 -26.15 20.52 4.76
CA PHE A 178 -26.57 19.79 5.95
C PHE A 178 -26.47 20.62 7.22
N LEU A 179 -25.62 21.63 7.29
CA LEU A 179 -25.41 22.45 8.46
C LEU A 179 -26.59 23.39 8.78
N LYS A 180 -27.60 23.50 7.88
CA LYS A 180 -28.74 24.37 7.98
C LYS A 180 -29.85 23.87 8.92
N SER A 181 -29.80 22.63 9.37
CA SER A 181 -30.81 22.02 10.24
C SER A 181 -30.20 21.15 11.32
N PRO A 182 -30.88 20.92 12.46
CA PRO A 182 -30.38 20.02 13.51
C PRO A 182 -30.09 18.60 13.03
N ILE A 183 -31.03 18.00 12.28
CA ILE A 183 -30.85 16.65 11.75
C ILE A 183 -29.72 16.58 10.71
N GLY A 184 -29.58 17.61 9.88
CA GLY A 184 -28.47 17.74 8.95
C GLY A 184 -27.12 17.84 9.67
N ARG A 185 -27.04 18.58 10.79
CA ARG A 185 -25.83 18.64 11.62
C ARG A 185 -25.46 17.27 12.19
N MET A 186 -26.44 16.48 12.66
CA MET A 186 -26.19 15.10 13.10
C MET A 186 -25.62 14.24 11.98
N PHE A 187 -26.17 14.35 10.76
CA PHE A 187 -25.67 13.66 9.58
C PHE A 187 -24.21 14.08 9.25
N HIS A 188 -23.95 15.39 9.23
CA HIS A 188 -22.61 15.92 8.98
C HIS A 188 -21.59 15.47 10.03
N GLN A 189 -21.97 15.46 11.32
CA GLN A 189 -21.10 14.97 12.39
C GLN A 189 -20.81 13.48 12.28
N PHE A 190 -21.80 12.69 11.86
CA PHE A 190 -21.65 11.24 11.71
C PHE A 190 -20.69 10.87 10.57
N PHE A 191 -20.84 11.47 9.39
CA PHE A 191 -20.00 11.18 8.24
C PHE A 191 -18.66 11.91 8.26
N GLY A 192 -18.60 13.08 8.86
CA GLY A 192 -17.43 13.95 8.86
C GLY A 192 -17.30 14.79 7.58
N GLU A 193 -16.58 15.89 7.69
CA GLU A 193 -16.42 16.88 6.62
C GLU A 193 -15.72 16.30 5.40
N ASN A 194 -14.64 15.55 5.60
CA ASN A 194 -13.85 14.98 4.49
C ASN A 194 -14.66 14.00 3.64
N MET A 195 -15.50 13.18 4.27
CA MET A 195 -16.35 12.26 3.53
C MET A 195 -17.35 12.99 2.63
N LEU A 196 -17.94 14.08 3.14
CA LEU A 196 -18.91 14.89 2.40
C LEU A 196 -18.25 15.75 1.30
N ARG A 197 -17.01 16.19 1.52
CA ARG A 197 -16.22 16.90 0.49
C ARG A 197 -15.72 15.97 -0.60
N ALA A 198 -15.49 14.69 -0.27
CA ALA A 198 -15.09 13.68 -1.23
C ALA A 198 -16.27 13.13 -2.07
N ASP A 199 -17.51 13.47 -1.70
CA ASP A 199 -18.69 13.12 -2.51
C ASP A 199 -18.85 14.12 -3.65
N VAL A 200 -18.28 13.78 -4.82
CA VAL A 200 -18.12 14.67 -5.97
C VAL A 200 -18.63 14.02 -7.25
N CYS A 201 -18.95 14.85 -8.23
CA CYS A 201 -19.30 14.39 -9.57
C CYS A 201 -18.05 13.87 -10.31
N ASN A 202 -18.24 12.87 -11.15
CA ASN A 202 -17.18 12.34 -12.04
C ASN A 202 -16.79 13.32 -13.16
N ALA A 203 -17.40 14.50 -13.24
CA ALA A 203 -17.08 15.55 -14.20
C ALA A 203 -16.12 16.62 -13.65
N VAL A 204 -15.55 16.40 -12.46
CA VAL A 204 -14.52 17.26 -11.88
C VAL A 204 -13.23 17.05 -12.66
N GLU A 205 -12.73 18.10 -13.32
CA GLU A 205 -11.59 18.03 -14.23
C GLU A 205 -10.31 17.55 -13.53
N GLU A 206 -10.09 18.01 -12.29
CA GLU A 206 -8.92 17.65 -11.47
C GLU A 206 -8.85 16.16 -11.13
N LEU A 207 -9.99 15.47 -11.16
CA LEU A 207 -10.07 14.02 -10.88
C LEU A 207 -9.91 13.16 -12.14
N GLY A 208 -9.87 13.79 -13.32
CA GLY A 208 -9.82 13.10 -14.59
C GLY A 208 -11.17 12.52 -15.01
N GLN A 209 -11.20 11.81 -16.11
CA GLN A 209 -12.42 11.27 -16.68
C GLN A 209 -12.35 9.76 -16.88
N LEU A 210 -13.37 9.06 -16.37
CA LEU A 210 -13.45 7.60 -16.47
C LEU A 210 -13.71 7.14 -17.91
N LEU A 211 -14.52 7.88 -18.67
CA LEU A 211 -14.86 7.53 -20.07
C LEU A 211 -13.66 7.68 -21.00
N ASP A 212 -12.90 8.76 -20.82
CA ASP A 212 -11.77 9.11 -21.70
C ASP A 212 -10.43 8.56 -21.17
N HIS A 213 -10.43 7.91 -20.02
CA HIS A 213 -9.23 7.38 -19.35
C HIS A 213 -8.14 8.43 -19.20
N THR A 214 -8.47 9.59 -18.60
CA THR A 214 -7.55 10.73 -18.45
C THR A 214 -7.29 11.05 -16.98
N GLY A 215 -6.21 11.83 -16.71
CA GLY A 215 -5.87 12.35 -15.39
C GLY A 215 -5.61 11.28 -14.33
N PRO A 216 -5.97 11.53 -13.06
CA PRO A 216 -5.79 10.60 -11.96
C PRO A 216 -6.47 9.24 -12.13
N VAL A 217 -7.59 9.18 -12.86
CA VAL A 217 -8.25 7.91 -13.21
C VAL A 217 -7.31 7.05 -14.07
N ALA A 218 -6.77 7.61 -15.16
CA ALA A 218 -5.83 6.89 -16.04
C ALA A 218 -4.55 6.47 -15.29
N ALA A 219 -4.03 7.33 -14.41
CA ALA A 219 -2.87 7.01 -13.59
C ALA A 219 -3.16 5.83 -12.65
N SER A 220 -4.36 5.77 -12.07
CA SER A 220 -4.79 4.65 -11.21
C SER A 220 -4.99 3.36 -12.00
N GLU A 221 -5.54 3.42 -13.22
CA GLU A 221 -5.68 2.26 -14.11
C GLU A 221 -4.31 1.69 -14.49
N LYS A 222 -3.34 2.54 -14.83
CA LYS A 222 -1.95 2.13 -15.09
C LYS A 222 -1.29 1.48 -13.88
N ASN A 223 -1.49 2.06 -12.69
CA ASN A 223 -0.97 1.48 -11.45
C ASN A 223 -1.60 0.12 -11.15
N ALA A 224 -2.91 -0.02 -11.33
CA ALA A 224 -3.60 -1.30 -11.20
C ALA A 224 -3.08 -2.34 -12.21
N ALA A 225 -2.92 -1.97 -13.48
CA ALA A 225 -2.36 -2.84 -14.50
C ALA A 225 -0.96 -3.35 -14.12
N ARG A 226 -0.09 -2.47 -13.61
CA ARG A 226 1.25 -2.86 -13.09
C ARG A 226 1.16 -3.86 -11.96
N ILE A 227 0.27 -3.62 -10.98
CA ILE A 227 0.11 -4.50 -9.79
C ILE A 227 -0.40 -5.89 -10.19
N PHE A 228 -1.35 -5.96 -11.12
CA PHE A 228 -1.92 -7.21 -11.59
C PHE A 228 -1.15 -7.86 -12.74
N ASN A 229 0.00 -7.28 -13.14
CA ASN A 229 0.82 -7.73 -14.27
C ASN A 229 -0.02 -7.91 -15.56
N ALA A 230 -0.85 -6.91 -15.85
CA ALA A 230 -1.71 -6.85 -17.02
C ALA A 230 -1.27 -5.70 -17.95
N ASP A 231 -1.53 -5.81 -19.26
CA ASP A 231 -1.25 -4.75 -20.22
C ASP A 231 -2.13 -3.52 -19.97
N HIS A 232 -3.39 -3.75 -19.61
CA HIS A 232 -4.37 -2.71 -19.31
C HIS A 232 -5.29 -3.11 -18.17
N CYS A 233 -5.77 -2.11 -17.44
CA CYS A 233 -6.82 -2.25 -16.44
C CYS A 233 -7.84 -1.14 -16.65
N PHE A 234 -9.11 -1.47 -16.57
CA PHE A 234 -10.22 -0.54 -16.72
C PHE A 234 -11.11 -0.57 -15.49
N PHE A 235 -11.36 0.59 -14.90
CA PHE A 235 -12.25 0.69 -13.75
C PHE A 235 -13.72 0.67 -14.19
N VAL A 236 -14.49 -0.24 -13.63
CA VAL A 236 -15.92 -0.36 -13.88
C VAL A 236 -16.70 -0.01 -12.62
N THR A 237 -17.25 1.20 -12.57
CA THR A 237 -17.97 1.73 -11.40
C THR A 237 -19.36 1.12 -11.22
N ASN A 238 -19.92 0.51 -12.25
CA ASN A 238 -21.26 -0.07 -12.24
C ASN A 238 -21.28 -1.56 -11.81
N GLY A 239 -20.24 -1.98 -11.13
CA GLY A 239 -20.11 -3.30 -10.50
C GLY A 239 -19.70 -4.44 -11.45
N THR A 240 -19.31 -5.56 -10.86
CA THR A 240 -18.83 -6.78 -11.56
C THR A 240 -19.83 -7.31 -12.60
N SER A 241 -21.13 -7.10 -12.40
CA SER A 241 -22.14 -7.48 -13.39
C SER A 241 -21.94 -6.75 -14.72
N THR A 242 -21.51 -5.50 -14.69
CA THR A 242 -21.19 -4.73 -15.89
C THR A 242 -19.86 -5.19 -16.47
N SER A 243 -18.84 -5.44 -15.66
CA SER A 243 -17.57 -6.01 -16.11
C SER A 243 -17.79 -7.32 -16.88
N ASN A 244 -18.60 -8.23 -16.35
CA ASN A 244 -18.94 -9.47 -17.03
C ASN A 244 -19.61 -9.23 -18.39
N LYS A 245 -20.53 -8.27 -18.48
CA LYS A 245 -21.18 -7.93 -19.73
C LYS A 245 -20.21 -7.33 -20.75
N MET A 246 -19.31 -6.45 -20.31
CA MET A 246 -18.29 -5.85 -21.18
C MET A 246 -17.38 -6.91 -21.80
N VAL A 247 -16.84 -7.82 -20.97
CA VAL A 247 -16.02 -8.94 -21.45
C VAL A 247 -16.81 -9.81 -22.44
N TRP A 248 -18.05 -10.13 -22.09
CA TRP A 248 -18.90 -10.97 -22.92
C TRP A 248 -19.18 -10.34 -24.29
N HIS A 249 -19.59 -9.08 -24.32
CA HIS A 249 -19.86 -8.36 -25.57
C HIS A 249 -18.63 -8.17 -26.45
N HIS A 250 -17.44 -8.13 -25.84
CA HIS A 250 -16.19 -8.03 -26.60
C HIS A 250 -15.78 -9.38 -27.21
N THR A 251 -16.04 -10.50 -26.52
CA THR A 251 -15.47 -11.81 -26.88
C THR A 251 -16.45 -12.74 -27.56
N VAL A 252 -17.75 -12.47 -27.50
CA VAL A 252 -18.81 -13.39 -27.93
C VAL A 252 -19.72 -12.74 -28.97
N ALA A 253 -19.89 -13.40 -30.10
CA ALA A 253 -20.80 -13.01 -31.16
C ALA A 253 -22.11 -13.80 -31.12
N PRO A 254 -23.20 -13.32 -31.79
CA PRO A 254 -24.44 -14.07 -31.90
C PRO A 254 -24.23 -15.44 -32.56
N GLY A 255 -24.74 -16.49 -31.95
CA GLY A 255 -24.59 -17.87 -32.39
C GLY A 255 -23.34 -18.61 -31.92
N ASP A 256 -22.40 -17.93 -31.27
CA ASP A 256 -21.26 -18.59 -30.64
C ASP A 256 -21.69 -19.54 -29.54
N VAL A 257 -21.03 -20.68 -29.44
CA VAL A 257 -21.25 -21.64 -28.34
C VAL A 257 -20.35 -21.27 -27.15
N VAL A 258 -20.98 -21.07 -26.00
CA VAL A 258 -20.26 -20.71 -24.75
C VAL A 258 -20.43 -21.81 -23.70
N VAL A 259 -19.34 -22.23 -23.10
CA VAL A 259 -19.36 -23.23 -22.02
C VAL A 259 -19.48 -22.50 -20.68
N VAL A 260 -20.50 -22.81 -19.90
CA VAL A 260 -20.87 -22.06 -18.70
C VAL A 260 -21.20 -23.00 -17.54
N ASP A 261 -20.71 -22.70 -16.36
CA ASP A 261 -21.16 -23.36 -15.13
C ASP A 261 -22.64 -23.07 -14.89
N GLN A 262 -23.44 -24.11 -14.66
CA GLN A 262 -24.86 -23.95 -14.33
C GLN A 262 -25.09 -23.14 -13.05
N ASN A 263 -24.07 -23.05 -12.16
CA ASN A 263 -24.09 -22.26 -10.95
C ASN A 263 -23.49 -20.85 -11.17
N CYS A 264 -23.44 -20.33 -12.38
CA CYS A 264 -22.94 -19.01 -12.67
C CYS A 264 -23.85 -17.90 -12.11
N HIS A 265 -23.26 -16.72 -11.89
CA HIS A 265 -24.01 -15.53 -11.48
C HIS A 265 -24.97 -15.09 -12.60
N LYS A 266 -26.14 -14.57 -12.22
CA LYS A 266 -27.18 -14.09 -13.17
C LYS A 266 -26.69 -13.11 -14.25
N SER A 267 -25.59 -12.34 -13.97
CA SER A 267 -25.02 -11.44 -14.97
C SER A 267 -24.49 -12.18 -16.20
N ILE A 268 -24.04 -13.43 -16.05
CA ILE A 268 -23.61 -14.30 -17.16
C ILE A 268 -24.82 -14.73 -17.97
N LEU A 269 -25.93 -15.13 -17.34
CA LEU A 269 -27.17 -15.46 -18.03
C LEU A 269 -27.71 -14.25 -18.83
N HIS A 270 -27.65 -13.05 -18.22
CA HIS A 270 -28.03 -11.83 -18.93
C HIS A 270 -27.11 -11.55 -20.14
N ALA A 271 -25.80 -11.79 -19.99
CA ALA A 271 -24.84 -11.60 -21.08
C ALA A 271 -25.10 -12.58 -22.23
N ILE A 272 -25.41 -13.86 -21.95
CA ILE A 272 -25.82 -14.87 -22.95
C ILE A 272 -27.03 -14.37 -23.75
N ILE A 273 -28.07 -13.91 -23.05
CA ILE A 273 -29.29 -13.39 -23.69
C ILE A 273 -28.97 -12.17 -24.54
N MET A 274 -28.17 -11.24 -24.04
CA MET A 274 -27.86 -9.99 -24.73
C MET A 274 -26.99 -10.20 -25.97
N THR A 275 -26.08 -11.18 -25.95
CA THR A 275 -25.22 -11.50 -27.10
C THR A 275 -25.86 -12.47 -28.09
N GLY A 276 -26.94 -13.15 -27.73
CA GLY A 276 -27.55 -14.20 -28.58
C GLY A 276 -26.68 -15.44 -28.70
N SER A 277 -25.80 -15.69 -27.73
CA SER A 277 -24.95 -16.88 -27.70
C SER A 277 -25.71 -18.13 -27.26
N ILE A 278 -25.17 -19.31 -27.60
CA ILE A 278 -25.75 -20.61 -27.30
C ILE A 278 -25.02 -21.23 -26.11
N PRO A 279 -25.67 -21.36 -24.92
CA PRO A 279 -24.98 -21.87 -23.74
C PRO A 279 -24.94 -23.43 -23.73
N ALA A 280 -23.73 -23.97 -23.44
CA ALA A 280 -23.51 -25.33 -23.05
C ALA A 280 -23.29 -25.38 -21.53
N PHE A 281 -24.29 -25.76 -20.74
CA PHE A 281 -24.22 -25.75 -19.29
C PHE A 281 -23.50 -26.99 -18.75
N LEU A 282 -22.45 -26.75 -17.95
CA LEU A 282 -21.77 -27.76 -17.16
C LEU A 282 -22.50 -27.93 -15.82
N LYS A 283 -22.83 -29.18 -15.45
CA LYS A 283 -23.50 -29.50 -14.18
C LYS A 283 -22.47 -29.63 -13.05
N PRO A 284 -22.55 -28.81 -12.00
CA PRO A 284 -21.75 -29.03 -10.80
C PRO A 284 -22.20 -30.26 -10.01
N THR A 285 -21.31 -30.83 -9.23
CA THR A 285 -21.64 -31.87 -8.25
C THR A 285 -22.49 -31.29 -7.13
N ARG A 286 -23.14 -32.17 -6.38
CA ARG A 286 -23.83 -31.84 -5.11
C ARG A 286 -23.45 -32.85 -4.04
N ASN A 287 -23.22 -32.37 -2.83
CA ASN A 287 -23.04 -33.26 -1.69
C ASN A 287 -24.41 -33.76 -1.15
N HIS A 288 -24.37 -34.63 -0.15
CA HIS A 288 -25.60 -35.19 0.45
C HIS A 288 -26.47 -34.16 1.18
N PHE A 289 -25.96 -32.97 1.49
CA PHE A 289 -26.73 -31.83 2.02
C PHE A 289 -27.32 -30.95 0.92
N GLY A 290 -27.11 -31.26 -0.35
CA GLY A 290 -27.57 -30.45 -1.49
C GLY A 290 -26.68 -29.25 -1.79
N ILE A 291 -25.56 -29.06 -1.10
CA ILE A 291 -24.62 -27.97 -1.36
C ILE A 291 -23.92 -28.22 -2.70
N ILE A 292 -23.90 -27.17 -3.51
CA ILE A 292 -23.25 -27.19 -4.84
C ILE A 292 -21.73 -27.29 -4.68
N GLY A 293 -21.15 -28.27 -5.36
CA GLY A 293 -19.72 -28.52 -5.41
C GLY A 293 -19.09 -28.09 -6.74
N PRO A 294 -17.85 -28.51 -7.00
CA PRO A 294 -17.14 -28.20 -8.24
C PRO A 294 -17.74 -28.94 -9.44
N ILE A 295 -17.42 -28.46 -10.62
CA ILE A 295 -17.66 -29.19 -11.88
C ILE A 295 -16.71 -30.40 -11.90
N PRO A 296 -17.19 -31.63 -12.17
CA PRO A 296 -16.30 -32.77 -12.35
C PRO A 296 -15.35 -32.55 -13.53
N LYS A 297 -14.11 -33.05 -13.39
CA LYS A 297 -13.13 -33.02 -14.47
C LYS A 297 -13.51 -34.00 -15.59
#